data_c78c0407db20ea8fc44224b23424957c
#
_entry.id   c78c0407db20ea8fc44224b23424957c
#
_cell.length_a   1.000
_cell.length_b   1.000
_cell.length_c   1.000
_cell.angle_alpha   90.00
_cell.angle_beta   90.00
_cell.angle_gamma   90.00
#
_symmetry.space_group_name_H-M   'P 1'
#
loop_
_entity.id
_entity.type
_entity.pdbx_description
1 polymer ?
#
loop_
_entity_poly.entity_id
_entity_poly.type
_entity_poly.pdbx_seq_one_letter_code
_entity_poly.pdbx_strand_id
1 'polypeptide(L)'
;MEGLWGLAGRMGRRPNRPEGRFQRAEPAAAAERCRACGGQGVEKERDAGWGNIIACGGAGGVVSLGGRNKNHREGRKMPKEMTAGELAERSLITKYRKTIWNRFIGGCKDYELIKPGDRIAVCISGGKDSMMLAKCMQHLQKYSDFPFEVEYLVMDPGYSPPNRELIERNARTLELPIRIFESPIFGVVDEVEGGSPCYLCARMRRGYLYKEAQALGCNKIALGHHFNDVIETTLMSMLYGAEIKTMLPKLHSTNFAGMELIRPLYLVREEGIISWGKHNNLRFLQCACRFTERTEHHEEDSARREMKRLIAEMKQHNKNVDINIFRSMHNVNLATAVGYRMGDDDELHSFLEKYNEKEKM
;
A
#
# COMPACT_ATOMS: atom_id res chain seq x y z
N MET A 1 40.20 32.48 24.31
CA MET A 1 40.74 31.78 25.46
C MET A 1 40.22 30.36 25.32
N GLU A 2 40.96 29.50 24.63
CA GLU A 2 41.92 28.54 25.20
C GLU A 2 41.20 27.58 26.15
N GLY A 3 41.15 26.33 26.00
CA GLY A 3 41.88 25.28 25.34
C GLY A 3 41.38 23.99 25.93
N LEU A 4 41.47 22.91 25.28
CA LEU A 4 42.36 21.80 25.57
C LEU A 4 42.02 20.59 24.72
N TRP A 5 42.86 20.38 23.74
CA TRP A 5 43.09 19.11 23.07
C TRP A 5 44.12 18.32 23.89
N GLY A 6 43.90 17.01 23.96
CA GLY A 6 45.02 16.10 24.26
C GLY A 6 44.62 14.89 25.05
N LEU A 7 44.55 13.74 24.37
CA LEU A 7 45.37 12.58 24.72
C LEU A 7 45.06 11.39 23.77
N ALA A 8 45.93 11.23 22.81
CA ALA A 8 46.14 9.99 22.08
C ALA A 8 46.97 9.03 22.95
N GLY A 9 46.67 7.76 22.92
CA GLY A 9 47.65 6.76 23.32
C GLY A 9 47.09 5.52 23.99
N ARG A 10 46.93 4.43 23.28
CA ARG A 10 47.66 3.17 23.35
C ARG A 10 46.77 1.99 22.88
N MET A 11 47.21 1.42 21.77
CA MET A 11 46.79 0.10 21.32
C MET A 11 47.14 -0.96 22.37
N GLY A 12 46.12 -1.63 22.92
CA GLY A 12 46.25 -2.84 23.71
C GLY A 12 45.71 -4.04 22.86
N ARG A 13 46.57 -4.99 22.57
CA ARG A 13 46.26 -6.25 21.86
C ARG A 13 45.22 -7.04 22.67
N ARG A 14 44.14 -7.48 22.00
CA ARG A 14 43.16 -8.41 22.56
C ARG A 14 43.70 -9.85 22.44
N PRO A 15 43.52 -10.70 23.48
CA PRO A 15 43.86 -12.10 23.41
C PRO A 15 42.80 -12.90 22.64
N ASN A 16 43.25 -13.94 21.95
CA ASN A 16 42.49 -14.94 21.20
C ASN A 16 41.37 -15.54 22.03
N ARG A 17 40.15 -15.57 21.48
CA ARG A 17 39.05 -16.42 21.95
C ARG A 17 39.04 -17.74 21.17
N PRO A 18 38.77 -18.87 21.80
CA PRO A 18 38.68 -20.16 21.13
C PRO A 18 37.40 -20.32 20.33
N GLU A 19 37.50 -20.99 19.20
CA GLU A 19 36.42 -21.37 18.33
C GLU A 19 35.44 -22.35 19.02
N GLY A 20 34.27 -21.87 19.39
CA GLY A 20 33.14 -22.69 19.83
C GLY A 20 32.27 -23.10 18.62
N ARG A 21 32.28 -24.37 18.26
CA ARG A 21 31.34 -24.99 17.30
C ARG A 21 29.91 -24.78 17.78
N PHE A 22 29.12 -24.01 17.03
CA PHE A 22 27.67 -24.02 17.17
C PHE A 22 27.10 -25.23 16.44
N GLN A 23 26.64 -26.22 17.19
CA GLN A 23 25.78 -27.28 16.71
C GLN A 23 24.41 -26.71 16.35
N ARG A 24 23.94 -27.01 15.16
CA ARG A 24 22.57 -26.74 14.71
C ARG A 24 21.62 -27.66 15.50
N ALA A 25 20.70 -27.08 16.25
CA ALA A 25 19.54 -27.80 16.78
C ALA A 25 18.44 -27.82 15.70
N GLU A 26 18.04 -29.03 15.30
CA GLU A 26 16.83 -29.27 14.50
C GLU A 26 15.58 -29.03 15.33
N PRO A 27 14.48 -28.51 14.74
CA PRO A 27 13.23 -28.36 15.48
C PRO A 27 12.51 -29.72 15.56
N ALA A 28 12.43 -30.28 16.77
CA ALA A 28 11.59 -31.42 17.07
C ALA A 28 10.10 -31.07 16.92
N ALA A 29 9.38 -31.93 16.20
CA ALA A 29 7.94 -31.95 16.13
C ALA A 29 7.35 -32.35 17.50
N ALA A 30 6.58 -31.43 18.10
CA ALA A 30 5.73 -31.75 19.24
C ALA A 30 4.26 -31.60 18.85
N ALA A 31 3.66 -32.71 18.44
CA ALA A 31 2.21 -32.92 18.45
C ALA A 31 1.81 -33.50 19.75
N GLU A 32 1.40 -32.71 20.74
CA GLU A 32 0.70 -33.19 21.94
C GLU A 32 -0.78 -32.83 21.88
N ARG A 33 -1.59 -33.89 21.89
CA ARG A 33 -3.05 -33.86 22.04
C ARG A 33 -3.41 -33.50 23.47
N CYS A 34 -4.01 -32.36 23.67
CA CYS A 34 -4.71 -32.09 24.92
C CYS A 34 -6.15 -32.62 24.82
N ARG A 35 -6.44 -33.75 25.50
CA ARG A 35 -7.79 -34.18 25.87
C ARG A 35 -8.13 -33.58 27.22
N ALA A 36 -9.31 -33.04 27.31
CA ALA A 36 -10.10 -32.68 28.48
C ALA A 36 -10.25 -31.14 28.69
N CYS A 37 -11.35 -30.62 28.14
CA CYS A 37 -12.25 -29.73 28.87
C CYS A 37 -13.60 -29.72 28.10
N GLY A 38 -14.65 -30.13 28.85
CA GLY A 38 -16.03 -30.24 28.37
C GLY A 38 -16.68 -28.88 28.05
N GLY A 39 -17.64 -28.99 27.19
CA GLY A 39 -18.48 -28.03 26.54
C GLY A 39 -18.84 -26.73 27.23
N GLN A 40 -18.80 -25.71 26.39
CA GLN A 40 -19.89 -24.75 26.25
C GLN A 40 -19.66 -24.07 24.89
N GLY A 41 -20.67 -24.14 24.03
CA GLY A 41 -20.62 -23.62 22.66
C GLY A 41 -20.51 -22.10 22.69
N VAL A 42 -19.41 -21.61 22.19
CA VAL A 42 -19.30 -20.25 21.67
C VAL A 42 -19.48 -20.41 20.17
N GLU A 43 -20.63 -20.00 19.67
CA GLU A 43 -20.84 -19.79 18.23
C GLU A 43 -19.75 -18.83 17.73
N LYS A 44 -18.79 -19.37 17.01
CA LYS A 44 -17.93 -18.56 16.16
C LYS A 44 -18.83 -17.99 15.08
N GLU A 45 -19.13 -16.71 15.18
CA GLU A 45 -19.54 -15.94 14.00
C GLU A 45 -18.52 -16.22 12.90
N ARG A 46 -18.97 -16.94 11.88
CA ARG A 46 -18.18 -17.17 10.67
C ARG A 46 -18.04 -15.82 9.99
N ASP A 47 -16.80 -15.37 9.80
CA ASP A 47 -16.43 -14.24 8.95
C ASP A 47 -17.17 -14.34 7.60
N ALA A 48 -18.35 -13.78 7.54
CA ALA A 48 -19.15 -13.69 6.33
C ALA A 48 -18.56 -12.57 5.45
N GLY A 49 -18.03 -12.92 4.30
CA GLY A 49 -17.76 -11.91 3.29
C GLY A 49 -16.48 -12.00 2.48
N TRP A 50 -15.51 -12.83 2.85
CA TRP A 50 -14.25 -12.92 2.09
C TRP A 50 -13.93 -14.30 1.49
N GLY A 51 -14.80 -15.32 1.74
CA GLY A 51 -14.51 -16.73 1.42
C GLY A 51 -14.33 -17.03 -0.07
N ASN A 52 -15.11 -16.41 -0.95
CA ASN A 52 -15.22 -16.80 -2.35
C ASN A 52 -14.44 -15.95 -3.36
N ILE A 53 -13.90 -14.80 -2.97
CA ILE A 53 -13.16 -13.90 -3.89
C ILE A 53 -11.89 -14.56 -4.46
N ILE A 54 -11.36 -15.58 -3.78
CA ILE A 54 -10.16 -16.31 -4.20
C ILE A 54 -10.49 -17.46 -5.16
N ALA A 55 -11.73 -17.94 -5.21
CA ALA A 55 -12.14 -19.18 -5.91
C ALA A 55 -12.64 -19.00 -7.36
N CYS A 56 -12.93 -17.78 -7.82
CA CYS A 56 -13.42 -17.53 -9.16
C CYS A 56 -12.33 -17.61 -10.24
N GLY A 57 -11.94 -18.83 -10.58
CA GLY A 57 -10.98 -19.09 -11.68
C GLY A 57 -10.68 -20.56 -11.85
N GLY A 58 -11.63 -21.34 -12.41
CA GLY A 58 -11.35 -22.70 -12.81
C GLY A 58 -12.55 -23.65 -12.76
N ALA A 59 -13.51 -23.48 -13.64
CA ALA A 59 -14.42 -24.55 -14.00
C ALA A 59 -13.86 -25.27 -15.25
N GLY A 60 -12.97 -26.22 -15.03
CA GLY A 60 -12.63 -27.26 -15.99
C GLY A 60 -13.73 -28.32 -15.95
N GLY A 61 -14.70 -28.27 -16.89
CA GLY A 61 -15.72 -29.29 -17.03
C GLY A 61 -15.12 -30.61 -17.51
N VAL A 62 -15.33 -31.65 -16.70
CA VAL A 62 -15.08 -33.03 -17.10
C VAL A 62 -16.16 -33.41 -18.12
N VAL A 63 -15.76 -33.67 -19.36
CA VAL A 63 -16.64 -34.15 -20.43
C VAL A 63 -16.85 -35.62 -20.25
N SER A 64 -18.08 -36.02 -19.89
CA SER A 64 -18.58 -37.40 -20.00
C SER A 64 -18.90 -37.72 -21.45
N LEU A 65 -18.31 -38.81 -21.97
CA LEU A 65 -18.59 -39.35 -23.28
C LEU A 65 -19.89 -40.17 -23.22
N GLY A 66 -20.93 -39.76 -23.96
CA GLY A 66 -22.11 -40.57 -24.14
C GLY A 66 -23.14 -39.97 -25.10
N GLY A 67 -23.27 -40.52 -26.30
CA GLY A 67 -24.49 -40.46 -27.09
C GLY A 67 -24.50 -39.54 -28.32
N ARG A 68 -24.29 -40.11 -29.50
CA ARG A 68 -24.58 -39.52 -30.81
C ARG A 68 -26.03 -39.06 -30.90
N ASN A 69 -26.24 -37.81 -31.24
CA ASN A 69 -27.41 -37.48 -32.07
C ASN A 69 -27.06 -36.35 -33.06
N LYS A 70 -27.44 -36.54 -34.30
CA LYS A 70 -27.17 -35.68 -35.45
C LYS A 70 -28.21 -34.56 -35.52
N ASN A 71 -27.74 -33.41 -36.04
CA ASN A 71 -28.52 -32.31 -36.62
C ASN A 71 -29.15 -31.31 -35.62
N HIS A 72 -28.39 -30.23 -35.36
CA HIS A 72 -28.87 -28.86 -35.62
C HIS A 72 -27.65 -27.95 -35.68
N ARG A 73 -27.37 -27.42 -36.85
CA ARG A 73 -26.43 -26.27 -37.02
C ARG A 73 -27.19 -25.03 -36.58
N GLU A 74 -27.32 -24.85 -35.27
CA GLU A 74 -27.59 -23.50 -34.73
C GLU A 74 -26.30 -22.71 -34.75
N GLY A 75 -26.39 -21.46 -35.22
CA GLY A 75 -25.28 -20.60 -35.52
C GLY A 75 -24.34 -20.46 -34.30
N ARG A 76 -23.12 -20.89 -34.49
CA ARG A 76 -22.03 -20.67 -33.57
C ARG A 76 -21.87 -19.14 -33.40
N LYS A 77 -22.46 -18.54 -32.34
CA LYS A 77 -22.22 -17.16 -32.01
C LYS A 77 -20.70 -17.00 -31.91
N MET A 78 -20.13 -16.16 -32.75
CA MET A 78 -18.72 -15.78 -32.67
C MET A 78 -18.41 -15.37 -31.24
N PRO A 79 -17.28 -15.81 -30.65
CA PRO A 79 -16.90 -15.36 -29.33
C PRO A 79 -16.85 -13.83 -29.34
N LYS A 80 -17.58 -13.19 -28.44
CA LYS A 80 -17.52 -11.72 -28.28
C LYS A 80 -16.06 -11.33 -28.04
N GLU A 81 -15.52 -10.48 -28.87
CA GLU A 81 -14.17 -9.95 -28.70
C GLU A 81 -14.12 -9.14 -27.38
N MET A 82 -13.16 -9.47 -26.52
CA MET A 82 -13.03 -8.81 -25.22
C MET A 82 -12.51 -7.39 -25.42
N THR A 83 -13.06 -6.45 -24.67
CA THR A 83 -12.56 -5.07 -24.64
C THR A 83 -11.18 -4.98 -23.98
N ALA A 84 -10.47 -3.87 -24.18
CA ALA A 84 -9.19 -3.62 -23.49
C ALA A 84 -9.35 -3.61 -21.97
N GLY A 85 -10.47 -3.09 -21.46
CA GLY A 85 -10.81 -3.09 -20.04
C GLY A 85 -11.06 -4.48 -19.48
N GLU A 86 -11.79 -5.34 -20.22
CA GLU A 86 -12.00 -6.75 -19.87
C GLU A 86 -10.70 -7.56 -19.91
N LEU A 87 -9.80 -7.30 -20.88
CA LEU A 87 -8.48 -7.93 -20.96
C LEU A 87 -7.59 -7.53 -19.79
N ALA A 88 -7.58 -6.23 -19.42
CA ALA A 88 -6.85 -5.73 -18.27
C ALA A 88 -7.37 -6.37 -16.97
N GLU A 89 -8.68 -6.46 -16.77
CA GLU A 89 -9.31 -7.13 -15.63
C GLU A 89 -8.95 -8.62 -15.58
N ARG A 90 -9.07 -9.34 -16.70
CA ARG A 90 -8.70 -10.75 -16.80
C ARG A 90 -7.21 -10.96 -16.47
N SER A 91 -6.32 -10.11 -16.98
CA SER A 91 -4.89 -10.21 -16.70
C SER A 91 -4.59 -10.09 -15.21
N LEU A 92 -5.32 -9.20 -14.50
CA LEU A 92 -5.19 -8.95 -13.06
C LEU A 92 -5.46 -10.23 -12.25
N ILE A 93 -6.56 -10.94 -12.56
CA ILE A 93 -6.99 -12.13 -11.81
C ILE A 93 -6.38 -13.45 -12.30
N THR A 94 -5.65 -13.43 -13.42
CA THR A 94 -4.94 -14.60 -13.95
C THR A 94 -3.43 -14.45 -13.83
N LYS A 95 -2.81 -13.75 -14.77
CA LYS A 95 -1.34 -13.56 -14.85
C LYS A 95 -0.77 -12.87 -13.61
N TYR A 96 -1.43 -11.83 -13.12
CA TYR A 96 -1.00 -11.03 -11.98
C TYR A 96 -1.68 -11.42 -10.66
N ARG A 97 -2.41 -12.55 -10.64
CA ARG A 97 -3.15 -12.99 -9.46
C ARG A 97 -2.29 -13.06 -8.20
N LYS A 98 -1.10 -13.68 -8.26
CA LYS A 98 -0.22 -13.85 -7.10
C LYS A 98 0.51 -12.57 -6.70
N THR A 99 0.89 -11.75 -7.67
CA THR A 99 1.73 -10.57 -7.45
C THR A 99 0.93 -9.32 -7.13
N ILE A 100 -0.31 -9.21 -7.64
CA ILE A 100 -1.17 -8.05 -7.39
C ILE A 100 -2.45 -8.47 -6.66
N TRP A 101 -3.33 -9.25 -7.29
CA TRP A 101 -4.67 -9.48 -6.78
C TRP A 101 -4.71 -10.09 -5.37
N ASN A 102 -4.01 -11.19 -5.15
CA ASN A 102 -3.97 -11.83 -3.82
C ASN A 102 -3.35 -10.94 -2.75
N ARG A 103 -2.38 -10.10 -3.12
CA ARG A 103 -1.78 -9.13 -2.19
C ARG A 103 -2.73 -7.98 -1.88
N PHE A 104 -3.45 -7.48 -2.88
CA PHE A 104 -4.48 -6.46 -2.70
C PHE A 104 -5.59 -6.97 -1.77
N ILE A 105 -6.13 -8.16 -2.02
CA ILE A 105 -7.14 -8.78 -1.15
C ILE A 105 -6.57 -9.06 0.25
N GLY A 106 -5.34 -9.56 0.35
CA GLY A 106 -4.65 -9.75 1.63
C GLY A 106 -4.58 -8.45 2.43
N GLY A 107 -4.12 -7.35 1.81
CA GLY A 107 -4.09 -6.04 2.48
C GLY A 107 -5.46 -5.55 2.92
N CYS A 108 -6.49 -5.73 2.09
CA CYS A 108 -7.86 -5.34 2.47
C CYS A 108 -8.37 -6.14 3.68
N LYS A 109 -8.03 -7.44 3.77
CA LYS A 109 -8.42 -8.31 4.88
C LYS A 109 -7.61 -8.06 6.15
N ASP A 110 -6.28 -8.14 6.03
CA ASP A 110 -5.36 -8.10 7.17
C ASP A 110 -5.48 -6.78 7.95
N TYR A 111 -5.86 -5.70 7.27
CA TYR A 111 -6.02 -4.38 7.87
C TYR A 111 -7.48 -3.91 7.95
N GLU A 112 -8.45 -4.77 7.61
CA GLU A 112 -9.89 -4.45 7.65
C GLU A 112 -10.21 -3.12 6.97
N LEU A 113 -9.73 -2.95 5.72
CA LEU A 113 -9.81 -1.67 5.03
C LEU A 113 -11.22 -1.35 4.51
N ILE A 114 -11.99 -2.39 4.17
CA ILE A 114 -13.31 -2.26 3.55
C ILE A 114 -14.32 -3.06 4.35
N LYS A 115 -15.47 -2.43 4.67
CA LYS A 115 -16.58 -3.02 5.42
C LYS A 115 -17.87 -2.95 4.61
N PRO A 116 -18.85 -3.82 4.93
CA PRO A 116 -20.20 -3.71 4.35
C PRO A 116 -20.77 -2.32 4.56
N GLY A 117 -21.35 -1.74 3.50
CA GLY A 117 -21.97 -0.42 3.54
C GLY A 117 -20.99 0.76 3.37
N ASP A 118 -19.70 0.53 3.24
CA ASP A 118 -18.75 1.60 2.94
C ASP A 118 -19.06 2.25 1.59
N ARG A 119 -18.85 3.56 1.50
CA ARG A 119 -18.79 4.33 0.27
C ARG A 119 -17.42 4.96 0.14
N ILE A 120 -16.62 4.50 -0.83
CA ILE A 120 -15.19 4.74 -0.91
C ILE A 120 -14.85 5.58 -2.14
N ALA A 121 -14.21 6.73 -1.92
CA ALA A 121 -13.66 7.55 -3.00
C ALA A 121 -12.25 7.08 -3.36
N VAL A 122 -12.07 6.49 -4.53
CA VAL A 122 -10.75 6.14 -5.10
C VAL A 122 -10.15 7.38 -5.73
N CYS A 123 -9.04 7.86 -5.19
CA CYS A 123 -8.36 9.07 -5.66
C CYS A 123 -7.40 8.74 -6.81
N ILE A 124 -7.71 9.22 -8.01
CA ILE A 124 -6.95 8.98 -9.23
C ILE A 124 -6.10 10.20 -9.56
N SER A 125 -4.77 10.03 -9.59
CA SER A 125 -3.80 11.07 -9.95
C SER A 125 -3.32 10.97 -11.41
N GLY A 126 -3.77 9.96 -12.16
CA GLY A 126 -3.26 9.65 -13.49
C GLY A 126 -1.98 8.82 -13.53
N GLY A 127 -1.35 8.60 -12.37
CA GLY A 127 -0.20 7.71 -12.21
C GLY A 127 -0.58 6.22 -12.22
N LYS A 128 0.41 5.37 -12.47
CA LYS A 128 0.26 3.90 -12.56
C LYS A 128 -0.45 3.27 -11.34
N ASP A 129 -0.12 3.76 -10.14
CA ASP A 129 -0.58 3.16 -8.89
C ASP A 129 -2.06 3.47 -8.62
N SER A 130 -2.48 4.70 -8.89
CA SER A 130 -3.88 5.11 -8.74
C SER A 130 -4.79 4.45 -9.77
N MET A 131 -4.33 4.24 -11.01
CA MET A 131 -5.09 3.52 -12.03
C MET A 131 -5.17 2.02 -11.72
N MET A 132 -4.09 1.42 -11.20
CA MET A 132 -4.11 0.05 -10.69
C MET A 132 -5.10 -0.11 -9.54
N LEU A 133 -5.05 0.81 -8.56
CA LEU A 133 -5.99 0.81 -7.43
C LEU A 133 -7.44 0.86 -7.93
N ALA A 134 -7.74 1.78 -8.86
CA ALA A 134 -9.08 1.94 -9.40
C ALA A 134 -9.58 0.65 -10.07
N LYS A 135 -8.73 -0.03 -10.87
CA LYS A 135 -9.10 -1.30 -11.51
C LYS A 135 -9.28 -2.44 -10.50
N CYS A 136 -8.45 -2.51 -9.46
CA CYS A 136 -8.62 -3.48 -8.36
C CYS A 136 -9.93 -3.25 -7.60
N MET A 137 -10.26 -2.00 -7.26
CA MET A 137 -11.48 -1.64 -6.55
C MET A 137 -12.73 -1.91 -7.40
N GLN A 138 -12.69 -1.63 -8.71
CA GLN A 138 -13.77 -1.93 -9.64
C GLN A 138 -14.06 -3.44 -9.68
N HIS A 139 -13.00 -4.25 -9.80
CA HIS A 139 -13.16 -5.70 -9.81
C HIS A 139 -13.67 -6.21 -8.47
N LEU A 140 -13.14 -5.69 -7.35
CA LEU A 140 -13.59 -6.09 -6.01
C LEU A 140 -15.07 -5.74 -5.80
N GLN A 141 -15.51 -4.53 -6.14
CA GLN A 141 -16.90 -4.11 -6.02
C GLN A 141 -17.86 -5.03 -6.81
N LYS A 142 -17.47 -5.43 -8.02
CA LYS A 142 -18.27 -6.27 -8.90
C LYS A 142 -18.47 -7.70 -8.39
N TYR A 143 -17.49 -8.24 -7.65
CA TYR A 143 -17.44 -9.64 -7.23
C TYR A 143 -17.35 -9.84 -5.71
N SER A 144 -17.58 -8.79 -4.93
CA SER A 144 -17.61 -8.88 -3.46
C SER A 144 -18.85 -9.60 -2.97
N ASP A 145 -18.69 -10.37 -1.90
CA ASP A 145 -19.78 -11.07 -1.21
C ASP A 145 -20.62 -10.12 -0.32
N PHE A 146 -20.17 -8.89 -0.14
CA PHE A 146 -20.88 -7.86 0.62
C PHE A 146 -20.97 -6.54 -0.15
N PRO A 147 -22.05 -5.75 0.05
CA PRO A 147 -22.25 -4.51 -0.68
C PRO A 147 -21.34 -3.39 -0.16
N PHE A 148 -20.70 -2.66 -1.05
CA PHE A 148 -20.05 -1.39 -0.83
C PHE A 148 -20.04 -0.59 -2.14
N GLU A 149 -19.88 0.73 -2.05
CA GLU A 149 -19.89 1.63 -3.19
C GLU A 149 -18.51 2.23 -3.46
N VAL A 150 -18.22 2.52 -4.71
CA VAL A 150 -16.95 3.12 -5.14
C VAL A 150 -17.22 4.30 -6.05
N GLU A 151 -16.65 5.46 -5.68
CA GLU A 151 -16.57 6.65 -6.52
C GLU A 151 -15.14 6.83 -7.02
N TYR A 152 -14.96 7.22 -8.29
CA TYR A 152 -13.64 7.38 -8.91
C TYR A 152 -13.35 8.86 -9.13
N LEU A 153 -12.55 9.46 -8.25
CA LEU A 153 -12.31 10.89 -8.24
C LEU A 153 -10.97 11.24 -8.88
N VAL A 154 -11.01 12.11 -9.87
CA VAL A 154 -9.85 12.79 -10.45
C VAL A 154 -9.92 14.26 -10.07
N MET A 155 -8.98 14.71 -9.26
CA MET A 155 -8.83 16.14 -9.02
C MET A 155 -7.92 16.74 -10.08
N ASP A 156 -8.43 17.70 -10.85
CA ASP A 156 -7.65 18.48 -11.80
C ASP A 156 -7.13 19.77 -11.12
N PRO A 157 -5.83 19.85 -10.81
CA PRO A 157 -5.25 21.04 -10.21
C PRO A 157 -4.84 22.11 -11.26
N GLY A 158 -5.24 21.95 -12.52
CA GLY A 158 -4.83 22.71 -13.67
C GLY A 158 -3.89 21.95 -14.61
N TYR A 159 -4.22 20.70 -14.91
CA TYR A 159 -3.42 19.88 -15.83
C TYR A 159 -3.30 20.53 -17.21
N SER A 160 -2.17 20.28 -17.88
CA SER A 160 -2.06 20.57 -19.32
C SER A 160 -3.04 19.69 -20.10
N PRO A 161 -3.57 20.18 -21.26
CA PRO A 161 -4.51 19.39 -22.06
C PRO A 161 -4.03 17.96 -22.39
N PRO A 162 -2.74 17.74 -22.77
CA PRO A 162 -2.24 16.39 -23.02
C PRO A 162 -2.27 15.47 -21.79
N ASN A 163 -2.00 16.02 -20.60
CA ASN A 163 -2.02 15.25 -19.35
C ASN A 163 -3.45 14.83 -18.97
N ARG A 164 -4.40 15.77 -19.10
CA ARG A 164 -5.82 15.49 -18.87
C ARG A 164 -6.36 14.45 -19.87
N GLU A 165 -6.05 14.61 -21.14
CA GLU A 165 -6.43 13.64 -22.18
C GLU A 165 -5.87 12.24 -21.91
N LEU A 166 -4.62 12.15 -21.43
CA LEU A 166 -4.01 10.87 -21.07
C LEU A 166 -4.76 10.17 -19.91
N ILE A 167 -5.17 10.91 -18.88
CA ILE A 167 -5.98 10.38 -17.78
C ILE A 167 -7.31 9.85 -18.29
N GLU A 168 -8.03 10.65 -19.07
CA GLU A 168 -9.33 10.29 -19.63
C GLU A 168 -9.24 9.10 -20.59
N ARG A 169 -8.20 9.05 -21.42
CA ARG A 169 -7.96 7.91 -22.32
C ARG A 169 -7.71 6.62 -21.53
N ASN A 170 -6.88 6.65 -20.49
CA ASN A 170 -6.65 5.49 -19.64
C ASN A 170 -7.93 5.06 -18.93
N ALA A 171 -8.73 6.01 -18.45
CA ALA A 171 -10.00 5.70 -17.81
C ALA A 171 -10.97 5.04 -18.81
N ARG A 172 -11.09 5.55 -20.02
CA ARG A 172 -11.89 4.92 -21.10
C ARG A 172 -11.38 3.52 -21.43
N THR A 173 -10.06 3.34 -21.58
CA THR A 173 -9.45 2.04 -21.89
C THR A 173 -9.71 1.01 -20.78
N LEU A 174 -9.67 1.44 -19.52
CA LEU A 174 -9.91 0.59 -18.35
C LEU A 174 -11.39 0.50 -17.95
N GLU A 175 -12.28 1.20 -18.66
CA GLU A 175 -13.72 1.27 -18.38
C GLU A 175 -14.00 1.76 -16.95
N LEU A 176 -13.27 2.76 -16.49
CA LEU A 176 -13.43 3.37 -15.18
C LEU A 176 -14.37 4.58 -15.27
N PRO A 177 -15.48 4.64 -14.51
CA PRO A 177 -16.41 5.76 -14.52
C PRO A 177 -15.86 6.92 -13.68
N ILE A 178 -14.85 7.61 -14.18
CA ILE A 178 -14.21 8.70 -13.45
C ILE A 178 -15.08 9.96 -13.39
N ARG A 179 -15.02 10.65 -12.25
CA ARG A 179 -15.53 12.01 -12.04
C ARG A 179 -14.35 12.94 -11.91
N ILE A 180 -14.25 13.92 -12.81
CA ILE A 180 -13.21 14.96 -12.76
C ILE A 180 -13.81 16.21 -12.12
N PHE A 181 -13.11 16.78 -11.14
CA PHE A 181 -13.42 18.09 -10.57
C PHE A 181 -12.20 18.98 -10.57
N GLU A 182 -12.41 20.27 -10.76
CA GLU A 182 -11.34 21.26 -10.87
C GLU A 182 -11.01 21.86 -9.51
N SER A 183 -9.75 22.22 -9.31
CA SER A 183 -9.30 22.95 -8.13
C SER A 183 -8.26 24.00 -8.50
N PRO A 184 -8.26 25.18 -7.85
CA PRO A 184 -7.36 26.29 -8.19
C PRO A 184 -5.95 26.12 -7.58
N ILE A 185 -5.51 24.89 -7.27
CA ILE A 185 -4.30 24.66 -6.48
C ILE A 185 -3.07 25.23 -7.14
N PHE A 186 -2.89 25.04 -8.44
CA PHE A 186 -1.68 25.54 -9.12
C PHE A 186 -1.62 27.07 -9.15
N GLY A 187 -2.80 27.75 -9.26
CA GLY A 187 -2.84 29.22 -9.16
C GLY A 187 -2.45 29.69 -7.76
N VAL A 188 -2.99 29.08 -6.72
CA VAL A 188 -2.71 29.47 -5.32
C VAL A 188 -1.26 29.19 -4.92
N VAL A 189 -0.68 28.07 -5.35
CA VAL A 189 0.70 27.71 -5.02
C VAL A 189 1.72 28.59 -5.75
N ASP A 190 1.39 29.09 -6.95
CA ASP A 190 2.22 30.04 -7.69
C ASP A 190 2.31 31.42 -7.00
N GLU A 191 1.32 31.81 -6.19
CA GLU A 191 1.25 33.11 -5.50
C GLU A 191 1.92 33.12 -4.12
N VAL A 192 2.26 31.93 -3.56
CA VAL A 192 2.84 31.83 -2.21
C VAL A 192 4.34 31.94 -2.28
N GLU A 193 4.90 33.06 -1.83
CA GLU A 193 6.32 33.27 -1.61
C GLU A 193 6.77 32.63 -0.29
N GLY A 194 7.70 31.66 -0.36
CA GLY A 194 8.32 31.00 0.80
C GLY A 194 7.68 29.67 1.20
N GLY A 195 8.49 28.70 1.55
CA GLY A 195 8.12 27.34 1.92
C GLY A 195 8.32 26.33 0.76
N SER A 196 8.02 25.04 1.02
CA SER A 196 8.05 24.00 -0.02
C SER A 196 6.73 24.01 -0.81
N PRO A 197 6.71 24.42 -2.09
CA PRO A 197 5.49 24.44 -2.90
C PRO A 197 4.84 23.05 -2.97
N CYS A 198 5.62 21.99 -2.97
CA CYS A 198 5.14 20.62 -3.03
C CYS A 198 4.42 20.20 -1.74
N TYR A 199 4.91 20.59 -0.56
CA TYR A 199 4.22 20.31 0.68
C TYR A 199 2.84 20.99 0.74
N LEU A 200 2.78 22.29 0.37
CA LEU A 200 1.53 23.03 0.32
C LEU A 200 0.56 22.41 -0.68
N CYS A 201 1.04 22.10 -1.90
CA CYS A 201 0.26 21.44 -2.94
C CYS A 201 -0.30 20.08 -2.44
N ALA A 202 0.53 19.24 -1.82
CA ALA A 202 0.10 17.94 -1.30
C ALA A 202 -0.96 18.08 -0.18
N ARG A 203 -0.80 19.07 0.70
CA ARG A 203 -1.75 19.38 1.77
C ARG A 203 -3.10 19.87 1.21
N MET A 204 -3.07 20.80 0.26
CA MET A 204 -4.28 21.34 -0.37
C MET A 204 -5.00 20.26 -1.18
N ARG A 205 -4.28 19.46 -1.98
CA ARG A 205 -4.82 18.32 -2.71
C ARG A 205 -5.61 17.39 -1.81
N ARG A 206 -5.06 17.06 -0.67
CA ARG A 206 -5.72 16.18 0.31
C ARG A 206 -7.01 16.81 0.83
N GLY A 207 -6.99 18.09 1.19
CA GLY A 207 -8.18 18.82 1.65
C GLY A 207 -9.31 18.82 0.62
N TYR A 208 -9.02 19.13 -0.64
CA TYR A 208 -10.01 19.11 -1.73
C TYR A 208 -10.58 17.72 -1.97
N LEU A 209 -9.74 16.67 -1.97
CA LEU A 209 -10.19 15.29 -2.15
C LEU A 209 -11.14 14.85 -1.02
N TYR A 210 -10.83 15.17 0.23
CA TYR A 210 -11.72 14.86 1.34
C TYR A 210 -13.06 15.61 1.23
N LYS A 211 -13.02 16.90 0.90
CA LYS A 211 -14.23 17.73 0.76
C LYS A 211 -15.16 17.17 -0.33
N GLU A 212 -14.59 16.83 -1.49
CA GLU A 212 -15.37 16.26 -2.59
C GLU A 212 -15.91 14.88 -2.26
N ALA A 213 -15.11 14.03 -1.61
CA ALA A 213 -15.54 12.70 -1.17
C ALA A 213 -16.72 12.80 -0.16
N GLN A 214 -16.64 13.71 0.80
CA GLN A 214 -17.75 13.96 1.74
C GLN A 214 -19.02 14.46 1.04
N ALA A 215 -18.88 15.36 0.06
CA ALA A 215 -20.00 15.87 -0.72
C ALA A 215 -20.72 14.75 -1.50
N LEU A 216 -20.00 13.68 -1.86
CA LEU A 216 -20.55 12.47 -2.48
C LEU A 216 -21.04 11.43 -1.47
N GLY A 217 -21.02 11.74 -0.18
CA GLY A 217 -21.45 10.81 0.89
C GLY A 217 -20.45 9.67 1.15
N CYS A 218 -19.19 9.79 0.70
CA CYS A 218 -18.18 8.81 1.01
C CYS A 218 -17.74 8.91 2.48
N ASN A 219 -17.48 7.76 3.10
CA ASN A 219 -16.88 7.68 4.44
C ASN A 219 -15.38 7.32 4.39
N LYS A 220 -14.87 6.98 3.21
CA LYS A 220 -13.45 6.65 3.02
C LYS A 220 -12.87 7.26 1.77
N ILE A 221 -11.55 7.59 1.82
CA ILE A 221 -10.74 7.84 0.62
C ILE A 221 -9.69 6.75 0.49
N ALA A 222 -9.51 6.23 -0.73
CA ALA A 222 -8.51 5.21 -1.06
C ALA A 222 -7.39 5.83 -1.89
N LEU A 223 -6.14 5.67 -1.41
CA LEU A 223 -4.94 6.17 -2.07
C LEU A 223 -4.07 5.03 -2.59
N GLY A 224 -3.42 5.26 -3.74
CA GLY A 224 -2.61 4.27 -4.46
C GLY A 224 -1.22 3.99 -3.87
N HIS A 225 -0.98 4.27 -2.59
CA HIS A 225 0.29 3.94 -1.96
C HIS A 225 0.47 2.43 -1.87
N HIS A 226 1.67 1.95 -2.19
CA HIS A 226 1.99 0.54 -2.30
C HIS A 226 3.14 0.14 -1.36
N PHE A 227 3.51 -1.15 -1.35
CA PHE A 227 4.53 -1.72 -0.46
C PHE A 227 5.86 -0.94 -0.47
N ASN A 228 6.33 -0.52 -1.66
CA ASN A 228 7.60 0.19 -1.75
C ASN A 228 7.54 1.59 -1.10
N ASP A 229 6.41 2.31 -1.23
CA ASP A 229 6.22 3.60 -0.54
C ASP A 229 6.32 3.45 0.99
N VAL A 230 5.78 2.34 1.53
CA VAL A 230 5.81 2.07 2.97
C VAL A 230 7.25 1.90 3.47
N ILE A 231 8.05 1.06 2.82
CA ILE A 231 9.43 0.81 3.24
C ILE A 231 10.36 2.00 3.00
N GLU A 232 10.16 2.74 1.90
CA GLU A 232 10.86 3.99 1.62
C GLU A 232 10.55 5.04 2.69
N THR A 233 9.28 5.22 3.06
CA THR A 233 8.87 6.15 4.13
C THR A 233 9.44 5.75 5.49
N THR A 234 9.50 4.45 5.79
CA THR A 234 10.11 3.96 7.03
C THR A 234 11.58 4.36 7.12
N LEU A 235 12.36 4.09 6.06
CA LEU A 235 13.78 4.46 6.04
C LEU A 235 13.99 5.98 6.04
N MET A 236 13.18 6.73 5.31
CA MET A 236 13.23 8.20 5.33
C MET A 236 12.99 8.73 6.75
N SER A 237 12.02 8.19 7.46
CA SER A 237 11.74 8.62 8.85
C SER A 237 12.90 8.33 9.78
N MET A 238 13.56 7.18 9.63
CA MET A 238 14.73 6.81 10.45
C MET A 238 15.98 7.65 10.12
N LEU A 239 16.29 7.82 8.83
CA LEU A 239 17.55 8.38 8.38
C LEU A 239 17.55 9.92 8.29
N TYR A 240 16.40 10.52 8.02
CA TYR A 240 16.25 11.96 7.90
C TYR A 240 15.40 12.59 9.00
N GLY A 241 14.45 11.83 9.57
CA GLY A 241 13.50 12.32 10.59
C GLY A 241 13.89 11.97 12.03
N ALA A 242 14.95 11.17 12.26
CA ALA A 242 15.35 10.65 13.58
C ALA A 242 14.18 9.99 14.35
N GLU A 243 13.27 9.36 13.64
CA GLU A 243 12.03 8.79 14.20
C GLU A 243 11.72 7.44 13.53
N ILE A 244 11.33 6.44 14.32
CA ILE A 244 10.88 5.14 13.82
C ILE A 244 9.38 5.19 13.61
N LYS A 245 8.96 5.60 12.41
CA LYS A 245 7.56 5.59 12.00
C LYS A 245 7.39 5.13 10.57
N THR A 246 6.18 4.71 10.23
CA THR A 246 5.83 4.27 8.89
C THR A 246 4.50 4.87 8.43
N MET A 247 4.15 4.62 7.19
CA MET A 247 2.85 4.93 6.63
C MET A 247 1.83 3.86 7.08
N LEU A 248 0.78 4.24 7.81
CA LEU A 248 -0.25 3.31 8.25
C LEU A 248 -1.14 2.85 7.09
N PRO A 249 -1.63 1.59 7.09
CA PRO A 249 -2.55 1.08 6.06
C PRO A 249 -3.92 1.77 6.06
N LYS A 250 -4.38 2.24 7.22
CA LYS A 250 -5.57 3.08 7.40
C LYS A 250 -5.38 4.08 8.54
N LEU A 251 -6.09 5.19 8.47
CA LEU A 251 -6.12 6.20 9.54
C LEU A 251 -7.40 7.04 9.48
N HIS A 252 -7.88 7.45 10.62
CA HIS A 252 -8.97 8.43 10.71
C HIS A 252 -8.46 9.81 10.32
N SER A 253 -9.31 10.59 9.66
CA SER A 253 -8.99 11.98 9.35
C SER A 253 -9.20 12.85 10.58
N THR A 254 -8.18 13.61 10.95
CA THR A 254 -8.27 14.59 12.05
C THR A 254 -9.10 15.82 11.68
N ASN A 255 -9.15 16.19 10.40
CA ASN A 255 -9.80 17.41 9.91
C ASN A 255 -11.18 17.17 9.30
N PHE A 256 -11.53 15.92 8.99
CA PHE A 256 -12.79 15.55 8.34
C PHE A 256 -13.45 14.44 9.16
N ALA A 257 -14.34 14.83 10.07
CA ALA A 257 -15.01 13.90 10.96
C ALA A 257 -15.72 12.78 10.17
N GLY A 258 -15.62 11.55 10.67
CA GLY A 258 -16.22 10.37 10.05
C GLY A 258 -15.52 9.84 8.80
N MET A 259 -14.42 10.48 8.36
CA MET A 259 -13.66 10.04 7.20
C MET A 259 -12.43 9.20 7.58
N GLU A 260 -12.21 8.13 6.85
CA GLU A 260 -10.98 7.32 6.93
C GLU A 260 -10.16 7.43 5.62
N LEU A 261 -8.85 7.38 5.75
CA LEU A 261 -7.93 7.15 4.62
C LEU A 261 -7.50 5.69 4.63
N ILE A 262 -7.59 5.02 3.49
CA ILE A 262 -7.16 3.62 3.33
C ILE A 262 -6.14 3.49 2.19
N ARG A 263 -5.30 2.45 2.28
CA ARG A 263 -4.25 2.13 1.28
C ARG A 263 -4.36 0.67 0.83
N PRO A 264 -5.28 0.33 -0.06
CA PRO A 264 -5.54 -1.06 -0.44
C PRO A 264 -4.36 -1.75 -1.15
N LEU A 265 -3.43 -0.99 -1.77
CA LEU A 265 -2.23 -1.54 -2.39
C LEU A 265 -1.06 -1.76 -1.41
N TYR A 266 -1.27 -1.64 -0.10
CA TYR A 266 -0.25 -1.67 0.94
C TYR A 266 0.72 -2.86 0.88
N LEU A 267 0.25 -4.03 0.44
CA LEU A 267 1.05 -5.25 0.26
C LEU A 267 1.48 -5.51 -1.18
N VAL A 268 1.03 -4.69 -2.14
CA VAL A 268 1.34 -4.84 -3.57
C VAL A 268 2.68 -4.18 -3.87
N ARG A 269 3.56 -4.89 -4.60
CA ARG A 269 4.88 -4.39 -5.00
C ARG A 269 4.82 -3.58 -6.28
N GLU A 270 5.62 -2.53 -6.38
CA GLU A 270 5.71 -1.62 -7.53
C GLU A 270 6.03 -2.36 -8.84
N GLU A 271 6.92 -3.36 -8.79
CA GLU A 271 7.31 -4.12 -9.98
C GLU A 271 6.11 -4.81 -10.65
N GLY A 272 5.17 -5.31 -9.84
CA GLY A 272 3.93 -5.91 -10.34
C GLY A 272 3.07 -4.89 -11.07
N ILE A 273 2.92 -3.69 -10.52
CA ILE A 273 2.12 -2.59 -11.11
C ILE A 273 2.72 -2.15 -12.44
N ILE A 274 4.04 -1.93 -12.49
CA ILE A 274 4.76 -1.56 -13.70
C ILE A 274 4.60 -2.63 -14.78
N SER A 275 4.78 -3.91 -14.41
CA SER A 275 4.64 -5.04 -15.33
C SER A 275 3.22 -5.16 -15.90
N TRP A 276 2.20 -4.95 -15.06
CA TRP A 276 0.80 -4.97 -15.48
C TRP A 276 0.48 -3.81 -16.44
N GLY A 277 0.97 -2.60 -16.15
CA GLY A 277 0.79 -1.45 -17.03
C GLY A 277 1.39 -1.68 -18.42
N LYS A 278 2.63 -2.19 -18.47
CA LYS A 278 3.30 -2.55 -19.73
C LYS A 278 2.54 -3.63 -20.51
N HIS A 279 2.06 -4.66 -19.80
CA HIS A 279 1.32 -5.78 -20.42
C HIS A 279 0.02 -5.32 -21.10
N ASN A 280 -0.63 -4.30 -20.55
CA ASN A 280 -1.88 -3.76 -21.07
C ASN A 280 -1.67 -2.51 -21.94
N ASN A 281 -0.43 -2.23 -22.38
CA ASN A 281 -0.08 -1.09 -23.23
C ASN A 281 -0.53 0.27 -22.68
N LEU A 282 -0.58 0.40 -21.34
CA LEU A 282 -0.97 1.65 -20.68
C LEU A 282 0.23 2.58 -20.51
N ARG A 283 0.02 3.86 -20.77
CA ARG A 283 0.97 4.93 -20.48
C ARG A 283 0.38 5.76 -19.34
N PHE A 284 1.21 6.11 -18.36
CA PHE A 284 0.77 6.86 -17.19
C PHE A 284 1.51 8.16 -17.07
N LEU A 285 0.91 9.12 -16.39
CA LEU A 285 1.61 10.33 -15.99
C LEU A 285 2.75 9.97 -15.03
N GLN A 286 3.94 10.48 -15.31
CA GLN A 286 5.08 10.33 -14.38
C GLN A 286 5.05 11.43 -13.33
N CYS A 287 4.88 12.68 -13.77
CA CYS A 287 4.61 13.82 -12.92
C CYS A 287 3.67 14.78 -13.66
N ALA A 288 2.61 15.18 -12.99
CA ALA A 288 1.60 16.07 -13.56
C ALA A 288 1.76 17.53 -13.10
N CYS A 289 2.80 17.83 -12.34
CA CYS A 289 3.02 19.12 -11.73
C CYS A 289 3.85 20.03 -12.64
N ARG A 290 3.34 21.25 -12.94
CA ARG A 290 4.10 22.29 -13.66
C ARG A 290 5.40 22.69 -12.94
N PHE A 291 5.44 22.50 -11.63
CA PHE A 291 6.62 22.81 -10.80
C PHE A 291 7.75 21.79 -10.99
N THR A 292 7.45 20.54 -11.31
CA THR A 292 8.48 19.52 -11.54
C THR A 292 9.20 19.72 -12.87
N GLU A 293 8.54 20.39 -13.83
CA GLU A 293 9.20 20.79 -15.10
C GLU A 293 10.17 21.97 -14.90
N ARG A 294 10.00 22.78 -13.81
CA ARG A 294 10.80 23.98 -13.52
C ARG A 294 11.86 23.79 -12.46
N THR A 295 11.72 22.79 -11.58
CA THR A 295 12.65 22.55 -10.47
C THR A 295 13.16 21.13 -10.50
N GLU A 296 14.40 20.95 -10.91
CA GLU A 296 15.05 19.65 -11.06
C GLU A 296 15.27 18.90 -9.73
N HIS A 297 15.05 19.50 -8.56
CA HIS A 297 15.36 18.88 -7.28
C HIS A 297 14.48 19.37 -6.12
N HIS A 298 13.46 18.59 -5.76
CA HIS A 298 12.87 18.67 -4.42
C HIS A 298 13.61 17.70 -3.49
N GLU A 299 13.98 18.15 -2.30
CA GLU A 299 14.72 17.36 -1.30
C GLU A 299 13.99 16.05 -0.94
N GLU A 300 12.65 16.07 -0.77
CA GLU A 300 11.86 14.87 -0.49
C GLU A 300 11.88 13.84 -1.63
N ASP A 301 11.81 14.28 -2.89
CA ASP A 301 11.93 13.40 -4.05
C ASP A 301 13.36 12.88 -4.22
N SER A 302 14.37 13.67 -3.81
CA SER A 302 15.76 13.27 -3.74
C SER A 302 15.94 12.18 -2.66
N ALA A 303 15.46 12.42 -1.45
CA ALA A 303 15.55 11.48 -0.33
C ALA A 303 14.83 10.15 -0.64
N ARG A 304 13.62 10.22 -1.23
CA ARG A 304 12.90 9.00 -1.64
C ARG A 304 13.64 8.21 -2.72
N ARG A 305 14.20 8.88 -3.73
CA ARG A 305 15.03 8.22 -4.76
C ARG A 305 16.28 7.59 -4.17
N GLU A 306 16.89 8.24 -3.18
CA GLU A 306 18.03 7.71 -2.46
C GLU A 306 17.68 6.45 -1.66
N MET A 307 16.54 6.46 -0.93
CA MET A 307 16.07 5.25 -0.23
C MET A 307 15.77 4.11 -1.20
N LYS A 308 15.16 4.39 -2.33
CA LYS A 308 14.90 3.40 -3.37
C LYS A 308 16.21 2.76 -3.90
N ARG A 309 17.25 3.58 -4.10
CA ARG A 309 18.57 3.10 -4.51
C ARG A 309 19.23 2.27 -3.41
N LEU A 310 19.22 2.75 -2.16
CA LEU A 310 19.77 2.04 -1.02
C LEU A 310 19.13 0.66 -0.84
N ILE A 311 17.79 0.59 -0.90
CA ILE A 311 17.08 -0.69 -0.83
C ILE A 311 17.50 -1.62 -1.97
N ALA A 312 17.62 -1.10 -3.20
CA ALA A 312 18.03 -1.90 -4.36
C ALA A 312 19.47 -2.44 -4.23
N GLU A 313 20.39 -1.64 -3.72
CA GLU A 313 21.77 -2.06 -3.43
C GLU A 313 21.82 -3.13 -2.34
N MET A 314 21.13 -2.91 -1.22
CA MET A 314 21.07 -3.89 -0.13
C MET A 314 20.42 -5.21 -0.56
N LYS A 315 19.46 -5.20 -1.48
CA LYS A 315 18.83 -6.42 -2.03
C LYS A 315 19.80 -7.29 -2.83
N GLN A 316 20.93 -6.76 -3.33
CA GLN A 316 21.96 -7.56 -3.99
C GLN A 316 22.65 -8.50 -3.00
N HIS A 317 22.80 -8.08 -1.74
CA HIS A 317 23.43 -8.87 -0.68
C HIS A 317 22.42 -9.70 0.13
N ASN A 318 21.20 -9.18 0.34
CA ASN A 318 20.14 -9.85 1.08
C ASN A 318 18.78 -9.67 0.37
N LYS A 319 18.31 -10.71 -0.29
CA LYS A 319 17.06 -10.72 -1.05
C LYS A 319 15.81 -10.36 -0.21
N ASN A 320 15.91 -10.48 1.12
CA ASN A 320 14.80 -10.26 2.04
C ASN A 320 14.81 -8.86 2.68
N VAL A 321 15.73 -7.97 2.31
CA VAL A 321 15.87 -6.63 2.92
C VAL A 321 14.55 -5.88 2.93
N ASP A 322 13.86 -5.82 1.80
CA ASP A 322 12.60 -5.09 1.66
C ASP A 322 11.50 -5.64 2.59
N ILE A 323 11.33 -6.95 2.66
CA ILE A 323 10.35 -7.56 3.56
C ILE A 323 10.77 -7.45 5.04
N ASN A 324 12.08 -7.42 5.32
CA ASN A 324 12.58 -7.23 6.69
C ASN A 324 12.30 -5.80 7.17
N ILE A 325 12.53 -4.77 6.33
CA ILE A 325 12.18 -3.38 6.65
C ILE A 325 10.66 -3.28 6.92
N PHE A 326 9.84 -3.88 6.07
CA PHE A 326 8.39 -3.89 6.25
C PHE A 326 7.98 -4.56 7.56
N ARG A 327 8.50 -5.75 7.84
CA ARG A 327 8.16 -6.53 9.04
C ARG A 327 8.68 -5.92 10.33
N SER A 328 9.78 -5.15 10.31
CA SER A 328 10.28 -4.49 11.51
C SER A 328 9.26 -3.56 12.14
N MET A 329 8.42 -2.91 11.31
CA MET A 329 7.34 -2.03 11.78
C MET A 329 6.12 -2.78 12.34
N HIS A 330 6.02 -4.09 12.07
CA HIS A 330 4.99 -4.96 12.65
C HIS A 330 5.50 -5.73 13.88
N ASN A 331 6.77 -5.59 14.21
CA ASN A 331 7.42 -6.33 15.30
C ASN A 331 8.39 -5.40 16.07
N VAL A 332 7.85 -4.29 16.58
CA VAL A 332 8.62 -3.34 17.38
C VAL A 332 8.73 -3.88 18.81
N ASN A 333 9.96 -4.06 19.30
CA ASN A 333 10.22 -4.51 20.65
C ASN A 333 10.47 -3.30 21.59
N LEU A 334 9.41 -2.87 22.26
CA LEU A 334 9.48 -1.74 23.20
C LEU A 334 10.31 -2.02 24.45
N ALA A 335 10.58 -3.30 24.78
CA ALA A 335 11.43 -3.63 25.94
C ALA A 335 12.91 -3.27 25.73
N THR A 336 13.32 -3.12 24.45
CA THR A 336 14.69 -2.73 24.07
C THR A 336 14.78 -1.34 23.45
N ALA A 337 13.68 -0.58 23.46
CA ALA A 337 13.66 0.80 23.02
C ALA A 337 14.12 1.72 24.15
N VAL A 338 15.06 2.63 23.88
CA VAL A 338 15.56 3.61 24.85
C VAL A 338 14.47 4.63 25.23
N GLY A 339 13.62 4.97 24.26
CA GLY A 339 12.43 5.80 24.46
C GLY A 339 11.41 5.53 23.36
N TYR A 340 10.14 5.80 23.65
CA TYR A 340 9.05 5.67 22.69
C TYR A 340 7.92 6.65 23.03
N ARG A 341 7.13 7.00 22.04
CA ARG A 341 5.91 7.81 22.21
C ARG A 341 4.69 6.93 21.94
N MET A 342 3.62 7.14 22.70
CA MET A 342 2.38 6.39 22.57
C MET A 342 1.20 7.34 22.74
N GLY A 343 0.27 7.30 21.75
CA GLY A 343 -0.90 8.16 21.77
C GLY A 343 -0.70 9.53 21.13
N ASP A 344 -1.70 10.40 21.32
CA ASP A 344 -1.77 11.74 20.71
C ASP A 344 -1.08 12.83 21.57
N ASP A 345 -0.68 12.50 22.77
CA ASP A 345 -0.13 13.42 23.80
C ASP A 345 1.36 13.72 23.59
N ASP A 346 1.98 13.07 22.62
CA ASP A 346 3.40 13.25 22.26
C ASP A 346 4.39 13.04 23.43
N GLU A 347 3.93 12.37 24.52
CA GLU A 347 4.73 12.10 25.69
C GLU A 347 5.81 11.07 25.40
N LEU A 348 7.05 11.38 25.80
CA LEU A 348 8.21 10.52 25.61
C LEU A 348 8.39 9.60 26.83
N HIS A 349 8.08 8.33 26.68
CA HIS A 349 8.35 7.30 27.67
C HIS A 349 9.82 6.86 27.61
N SER A 350 10.47 6.80 28.76
CA SER A 350 11.87 6.36 28.88
C SER A 350 11.97 4.91 29.35
N PHE A 351 12.99 4.17 28.91
CA PHE A 351 13.29 2.84 29.43
C PHE A 351 13.57 2.86 30.95
N LEU A 352 14.00 4.00 31.52
CA LEU A 352 14.25 4.17 32.94
C LEU A 352 13.01 3.96 33.82
N GLU A 353 11.82 4.24 33.29
CA GLU A 353 10.57 4.02 34.00
C GLU A 353 10.44 2.55 34.44
N LYS A 354 10.62 1.63 33.49
CA LYS A 354 10.58 0.18 33.76
C LYS A 354 11.81 -0.36 34.49
N TYR A 355 12.98 0.27 34.29
CA TYR A 355 14.22 -0.11 34.95
C TYR A 355 14.12 0.16 36.47
N ASN A 356 13.69 1.36 36.83
CA ASN A 356 13.58 1.78 38.22
C ASN A 356 12.41 1.11 38.97
N GLU A 357 11.36 0.64 38.27
CA GLU A 357 10.28 -0.15 38.90
C GLU A 357 10.80 -1.48 39.45
N LYS A 358 11.75 -2.13 38.78
CA LYS A 358 12.33 -3.40 39.21
C LYS A 358 13.25 -3.26 40.44
N GLU A 359 13.79 -2.09 40.70
CA GLU A 359 14.58 -1.83 41.88
C GLU A 359 13.74 -1.61 43.17
N LYS A 360 12.42 -1.37 43.00
CA LYS A 360 11.47 -1.17 44.10
C LYS A 360 10.78 -2.46 44.54
N MET A 361 11.00 -3.58 43.86
CA MET A 361 10.48 -4.93 44.18
C MET A 361 11.57 -5.75 44.86
#